data_02c74e3402fce76feaa508c520f18823
#
_entry.id   02c74e3402fce76feaa508c520f18823
#
_cell.length_a   1.000
_cell.length_b   1.000
_cell.length_c   1.000
_cell.angle_alpha   90.00
_cell.angle_beta   90.00
_cell.angle_gamma   90.00
#
_symmetry.space_group_name_H-M   'P 1'
#
loop_
_entity.id
_entity.type
_entity.pdbx_description
1 polymer ?
#
loop_
_entity_poly.entity_id
_entity_poly.type
_entity_poly.pdbx_seq_one_letter_code
_entity_poly.pdbx_strand_id
1 'polypeptide(L)'
;LDDTSDIAHLVIGALKTTFVFEGAGAMILTACFWPRYGIGAIWKGVFTAVSAFCNAGFDIFGTDKIGSLSTYDGNPVVILTVTALIACGGLGFFVWEEIKSKRGLRGLSLYSKMVLFMTAALLLLGTLFFFFSEWDNPHTLGPMPVWKGLLNALFQSTTLRTAGFYSISQGALTDVSLVMCILLMLVGGSSGSCAGGLKTGTVGVLLLALR
;
A
#
# COMPACT_ATOMS: atom_id res chain seq x y z
N LEU A 1 0.06 32.09 3.06
CA LEU A 1 -1.14 31.40 2.55
C LEU A 1 -2.34 32.35 2.62
N ASP A 2 -2.25 33.46 1.91
CA ASP A 2 -3.27 34.50 2.01
C ASP A 2 -4.28 34.46 0.84
N ASP A 3 -4.32 33.36 0.08
CA ASP A 3 -5.19 33.31 -1.07
C ASP A 3 -5.99 32.02 -1.13
N THR A 4 -7.30 32.12 -1.08
CA THR A 4 -8.25 31.01 -1.27
C THR A 4 -8.01 30.28 -2.60
N SER A 5 -7.36 30.93 -3.57
CA SER A 5 -6.95 30.38 -4.85
C SER A 5 -5.88 29.29 -4.69
N ASP A 6 -4.90 29.47 -3.80
CA ASP A 6 -3.83 28.49 -3.57
C ASP A 6 -4.37 27.20 -2.93
N ILE A 7 -5.32 27.33 -2.00
CA ILE A 7 -5.99 26.19 -1.39
C ILE A 7 -6.81 25.42 -2.43
N ALA A 8 -7.55 26.14 -3.29
CA ALA A 8 -8.33 25.51 -4.36
C ALA A 8 -7.44 24.75 -5.35
N HIS A 9 -6.30 25.31 -5.74
CA HIS A 9 -5.32 24.64 -6.60
C HIS A 9 -4.77 23.36 -5.98
N LEU A 10 -4.43 23.37 -4.69
CA LEU A 10 -3.96 22.18 -3.96
C LEU A 10 -5.02 21.08 -3.91
N VAL A 11 -6.28 21.45 -3.59
CA VAL A 11 -7.39 20.48 -3.54
C VAL A 11 -7.66 19.87 -4.92
N ILE A 12 -7.73 20.69 -5.95
CA ILE A 12 -7.92 20.21 -7.34
C ILE A 12 -6.75 19.34 -7.78
N GLY A 13 -5.52 19.68 -7.41
CA GLY A 13 -4.32 18.87 -7.69
C GLY A 13 -4.39 17.51 -7.01
N ALA A 14 -4.78 17.46 -5.74
CA ALA A 14 -4.99 16.23 -4.99
C ALA A 14 -6.08 15.35 -5.63
N LEU A 15 -7.26 15.92 -5.94
CA LEU A 15 -8.35 15.19 -6.58
C LEU A 15 -7.93 14.61 -7.94
N LYS A 16 -7.29 15.40 -8.80
CA LYS A 16 -6.79 14.91 -10.09
C LYS A 16 -5.81 13.74 -9.93
N THR A 17 -4.91 13.82 -8.95
CA THR A 17 -3.95 12.75 -8.68
C THR A 17 -4.65 11.48 -8.22
N THR A 18 -5.58 11.59 -7.29
CA THR A 18 -6.41 10.49 -6.79
C THR A 18 -7.14 9.80 -7.94
N PHE A 19 -7.90 10.54 -8.76
CA PHE A 19 -8.64 9.97 -9.87
C PHE A 19 -7.76 9.29 -10.92
N VAL A 20 -6.55 9.80 -11.16
CA VAL A 20 -5.60 9.16 -12.10
C VAL A 20 -5.12 7.81 -11.55
N PHE A 21 -4.71 7.74 -10.29
CA PHE A 21 -4.25 6.47 -9.70
C PHE A 21 -5.39 5.46 -9.53
N GLU A 22 -6.53 5.90 -9.00
CA GLU A 22 -7.69 5.03 -8.82
C GLU A 22 -8.25 4.54 -10.16
N GLY A 23 -8.35 5.43 -11.15
CA GLY A 23 -8.83 5.07 -12.49
C GLY A 23 -7.90 4.07 -13.20
N ALA A 24 -6.57 4.30 -13.14
CA ALA A 24 -5.60 3.36 -13.70
C ALA A 24 -5.66 2.00 -12.99
N GLY A 25 -5.69 2.00 -11.65
CA GLY A 25 -5.83 0.79 -10.85
C GLY A 25 -7.13 0.05 -11.13
N ALA A 26 -8.25 0.77 -11.21
CA ALA A 26 -9.56 0.20 -11.51
C ALA A 26 -9.59 -0.49 -12.89
N MET A 27 -8.99 0.11 -13.91
CA MET A 27 -8.90 -0.49 -15.24
C MET A 27 -8.11 -1.81 -15.21
N ILE A 28 -6.93 -1.81 -14.59
CA ILE A 28 -6.08 -3.00 -14.49
C ILE A 28 -6.79 -4.11 -13.70
N LEU A 29 -7.34 -3.78 -12.53
CA LEU A 29 -8.03 -4.74 -11.67
C LEU A 29 -9.30 -5.27 -12.33
N THR A 30 -10.08 -4.43 -13.03
CA THR A 30 -11.25 -4.87 -13.80
C THR A 30 -10.86 -5.89 -14.85
N ALA A 31 -9.79 -5.63 -15.62
CA ALA A 31 -9.30 -6.57 -16.62
C ALA A 31 -8.89 -7.92 -15.98
N CYS A 32 -8.24 -7.89 -14.82
CA CYS A 32 -7.85 -9.12 -14.09
C CYS A 32 -9.05 -9.88 -13.51
N PHE A 33 -10.10 -9.19 -13.09
CA PHE A 33 -11.29 -9.80 -12.49
C PHE A 33 -12.33 -10.24 -13.54
N TRP A 34 -12.24 -9.73 -14.78
CA TRP A 34 -13.18 -10.00 -15.85
C TRP A 34 -13.44 -11.49 -16.13
N PRO A 35 -12.40 -12.36 -16.21
CA PRO A 35 -12.61 -13.76 -16.50
C PRO A 35 -13.47 -14.50 -15.47
N ARG A 36 -13.51 -14.01 -14.22
CA ARG A 36 -14.22 -14.65 -13.11
C ARG A 36 -15.60 -14.05 -12.85
N TYR A 37 -15.74 -12.73 -12.99
CA TYR A 37 -16.95 -12.01 -12.55
C TYR A 37 -17.72 -11.34 -13.70
N GLY A 38 -17.24 -11.40 -14.95
CA GLY A 38 -17.88 -10.74 -16.08
C GLY A 38 -18.12 -9.25 -15.82
N ILE A 39 -19.34 -8.76 -16.05
CA ILE A 39 -19.70 -7.34 -15.83
C ILE A 39 -19.51 -6.91 -14.37
N GLY A 40 -19.69 -7.81 -13.41
CA GLY A 40 -19.44 -7.53 -11.98
C GLY A 40 -17.98 -7.19 -11.66
N ALA A 41 -17.04 -7.51 -12.55
CA ALA A 41 -15.63 -7.15 -12.41
C ALA A 41 -15.40 -5.64 -12.40
N ILE A 42 -16.22 -4.86 -13.11
CA ILE A 42 -16.12 -3.39 -13.15
C ILE A 42 -16.31 -2.83 -11.75
N TRP A 43 -17.38 -3.23 -11.08
CA TRP A 43 -17.66 -2.78 -9.71
C TRP A 43 -16.57 -3.22 -8.73
N LYS A 44 -16.15 -4.50 -8.82
CA LYS A 44 -15.07 -5.03 -7.96
C LYS A 44 -13.74 -4.33 -8.20
N GLY A 45 -13.38 -4.06 -9.45
CA GLY A 45 -12.15 -3.35 -9.82
C GLY A 45 -12.12 -1.92 -9.31
N VAL A 46 -13.20 -1.16 -9.52
CA VAL A 46 -13.33 0.22 -9.04
C VAL A 46 -13.30 0.25 -7.50
N PHE A 47 -14.11 -0.57 -6.86
CA PHE A 47 -14.17 -0.62 -5.39
C PHE A 47 -12.81 -0.95 -4.77
N THR A 48 -12.13 -2.00 -5.28
CA THR A 48 -10.82 -2.41 -4.77
C THR A 48 -9.76 -1.34 -5.01
N ALA A 49 -9.78 -0.65 -6.16
CA ALA A 49 -8.82 0.42 -6.46
C ALA A 49 -8.99 1.61 -5.50
N VAL A 50 -10.21 2.07 -5.29
CA VAL A 50 -10.52 3.16 -4.34
C VAL A 50 -10.17 2.74 -2.90
N SER A 51 -10.60 1.55 -2.48
CA SER A 51 -10.30 1.02 -1.14
C SER A 51 -8.79 0.89 -0.89
N ALA A 52 -8.02 0.47 -1.91
CA ALA A 52 -6.57 0.32 -1.82
C ALA A 52 -5.85 1.68 -1.76
N PHE A 53 -6.22 2.62 -2.62
CA PHE A 53 -5.60 3.96 -2.63
C PHE A 53 -5.92 4.75 -1.36
N CYS A 54 -7.16 4.65 -0.88
CA CYS A 54 -7.59 5.27 0.37
C CYS A 54 -7.11 4.55 1.63
N ASN A 55 -6.36 3.44 1.52
CA ASN A 55 -5.95 2.59 2.65
C ASN A 55 -7.12 2.18 3.56
N ALA A 56 -8.31 1.93 2.96
CA ALA A 56 -9.51 1.61 3.70
C ALA A 56 -9.62 0.12 4.07
N GLY A 57 -9.05 -0.77 3.23
CA GLY A 57 -8.99 -2.21 3.48
C GLY A 57 -10.29 -2.97 3.33
N PHE A 58 -11.35 -2.30 2.88
CA PHE A 58 -12.61 -2.98 2.61
C PHE A 58 -12.53 -3.79 1.34
N ASP A 59 -13.06 -5.00 1.38
CA ASP A 59 -13.22 -5.86 0.21
C ASP A 59 -14.68 -6.29 0.02
N ILE A 60 -15.01 -6.68 -1.20
CA ILE A 60 -16.34 -7.18 -1.59
C ILE A 60 -16.26 -8.59 -2.19
N PHE A 61 -15.20 -9.34 -1.83
CA PHE A 61 -14.98 -10.72 -2.27
C PHE A 61 -15.55 -11.76 -1.29
N GLY A 62 -16.18 -11.36 -0.22
CA GLY A 62 -16.56 -12.03 1.04
C GLY A 62 -17.16 -13.44 0.99
N THR A 63 -17.42 -14.03 -0.17
CA THR A 63 -17.90 -15.40 -0.33
C THR A 63 -16.81 -16.38 -0.77
N ASP A 64 -15.61 -15.91 -1.08
CA ASP A 64 -14.49 -16.72 -1.53
C ASP A 64 -13.64 -17.16 -0.34
N LYS A 65 -13.61 -18.42 -0.08
CA LYS A 65 -12.98 -19.27 0.96
C LYS A 65 -12.28 -18.59 2.16
N ILE A 66 -11.50 -17.53 1.99
CA ILE A 66 -10.73 -16.85 3.04
C ILE A 66 -11.00 -15.33 3.03
N GLY A 67 -11.62 -14.79 1.97
CA GLY A 67 -11.87 -13.35 1.80
C GLY A 67 -10.67 -12.56 1.27
N SER A 68 -10.86 -11.25 1.12
CA SER A 68 -9.87 -10.29 0.60
C SER A 68 -9.23 -10.75 -0.72
N LEU A 69 -7.93 -10.58 -0.88
CA LEU A 69 -7.19 -10.94 -2.09
C LEU A 69 -6.56 -12.35 -2.05
N SER A 70 -6.95 -13.20 -1.08
CA SER A 70 -6.38 -14.55 -0.93
C SER A 70 -6.57 -15.45 -2.16
N THR A 71 -7.63 -15.24 -2.93
CA THR A 71 -7.86 -15.95 -4.19
C THR A 71 -6.89 -15.52 -5.30
N TYR A 72 -6.30 -14.33 -5.18
CA TYR A 72 -5.39 -13.73 -6.15
C TYR A 72 -3.93 -13.72 -5.69
N ASP A 73 -3.60 -14.47 -4.64
CA ASP A 73 -2.25 -14.57 -4.06
C ASP A 73 -1.15 -14.99 -5.07
N GLY A 74 -1.53 -15.70 -6.13
CA GLY A 74 -0.67 -16.10 -7.25
C GLY A 74 -0.75 -15.19 -8.48
N ASN A 75 -1.54 -14.12 -8.47
CA ASN A 75 -1.63 -13.21 -9.60
C ASN A 75 -0.77 -11.96 -9.35
N PRO A 76 0.43 -11.87 -9.98
CA PRO A 76 1.35 -10.77 -9.72
C PRO A 76 0.77 -9.41 -10.14
N VAL A 77 -0.07 -9.37 -11.18
CA VAL A 77 -0.66 -8.12 -11.66
C VAL A 77 -1.61 -7.54 -10.61
N VAL A 78 -2.49 -8.36 -10.03
CA VAL A 78 -3.42 -7.92 -8.98
C VAL A 78 -2.65 -7.47 -7.75
N ILE A 79 -1.75 -8.30 -7.22
CA ILE A 79 -1.00 -8.01 -6.00
C ILE A 79 -0.14 -6.75 -6.16
N LEU A 80 0.61 -6.62 -7.26
CA LEU A 80 1.45 -5.44 -7.49
C LEU A 80 0.62 -4.17 -7.73
N THR A 81 -0.53 -4.26 -8.41
CA THR A 81 -1.41 -3.10 -8.60
C THR A 81 -1.94 -2.60 -7.27
N VAL A 82 -2.45 -3.49 -6.42
CA VAL A 82 -2.95 -3.11 -5.09
C VAL A 82 -1.82 -2.59 -4.21
N THR A 83 -0.65 -3.25 -4.20
CA THR A 83 0.57 -2.77 -3.52
C THR A 83 0.93 -1.34 -3.95
N ALA A 84 0.95 -1.08 -5.25
CA ALA A 84 1.27 0.25 -5.78
C ALA A 84 0.24 1.30 -5.36
N LEU A 85 -1.06 0.97 -5.42
CA LEU A 85 -2.13 1.88 -5.00
C LEU A 85 -2.00 2.25 -3.52
N ILE A 86 -1.80 1.25 -2.64
CA ILE A 86 -1.59 1.45 -1.20
C ILE A 86 -0.35 2.33 -0.96
N ALA A 87 0.77 2.02 -1.61
CA ALA A 87 2.00 2.80 -1.47
C ALA A 87 1.81 4.24 -1.95
N CYS A 88 1.16 4.45 -3.10
CA CYS A 88 0.88 5.78 -3.66
C CYS A 88 -0.06 6.60 -2.75
N GLY A 89 -1.12 5.99 -2.23
CA GLY A 89 -2.02 6.63 -1.26
C GLY A 89 -1.33 6.99 0.06
N GLY A 90 -0.41 6.13 0.52
CA GLY A 90 0.38 6.32 1.73
C GLY A 90 1.47 7.39 1.64
N LEU A 91 1.92 7.77 0.44
CA LEU A 91 2.91 8.85 0.25
C LEU A 91 2.36 10.25 0.53
N GLY A 92 1.05 10.44 0.38
CA GLY A 92 0.38 11.71 0.59
C GLY A 92 0.48 12.68 -0.60
N PHE A 93 -0.50 13.58 -0.69
CA PHE A 93 -0.63 14.48 -1.85
C PHE A 93 0.48 15.53 -1.92
N PHE A 94 1.06 15.97 -0.80
CA PHE A 94 2.17 16.94 -0.80
C PHE A 94 3.40 16.41 -1.55
N VAL A 95 3.73 15.14 -1.36
CA VAL A 95 4.86 14.50 -2.04
C VAL A 95 4.58 14.40 -3.55
N TRP A 96 3.34 14.06 -3.92
CA TRP A 96 2.93 13.96 -5.32
C TRP A 96 2.96 15.32 -6.03
N GLU A 97 2.49 16.38 -5.37
CA GLU A 97 2.50 17.72 -5.92
C GLU A 97 3.94 18.22 -6.13
N GLU A 98 4.81 17.94 -5.18
CA GLU A 98 6.23 18.30 -5.30
C GLU A 98 6.94 17.53 -6.42
N ILE A 99 6.66 16.23 -6.58
CA ILE A 99 7.21 15.42 -7.69
C ILE A 99 6.79 15.97 -9.05
N LYS A 100 5.52 16.40 -9.18
CA LYS A 100 5.00 16.98 -10.42
C LYS A 100 5.64 18.34 -10.71
N SER A 101 5.72 19.21 -9.69
CA SER A 101 6.23 20.59 -9.83
C SER A 101 7.72 20.61 -10.18
N LYS A 102 8.54 19.78 -9.53
CA LYS A 102 10.02 19.84 -9.64
C LYS A 102 10.63 18.90 -10.68
N ARG A 103 9.81 18.16 -11.44
CA ARG A 103 10.23 17.26 -12.53
C ARG A 103 11.41 16.33 -12.21
N GLY A 104 11.53 15.86 -10.94
CA GLY A 104 12.55 14.88 -10.59
C GLY A 104 12.90 14.79 -9.12
N LEU A 105 13.49 13.65 -8.73
CA LEU A 105 13.84 13.34 -7.32
C LEU A 105 14.90 14.27 -6.71
N ARG A 106 15.79 14.82 -7.54
CA ARG A 106 16.91 15.69 -7.05
C ARG A 106 16.41 17.02 -6.48
N GLY A 107 15.33 17.57 -7.04
CA GLY A 107 14.74 18.85 -6.64
C GLY A 107 13.80 18.78 -5.43
N LEU A 108 13.51 17.58 -4.90
CA LEU A 108 12.57 17.40 -3.80
C LEU A 108 13.10 18.01 -2.50
N SER A 109 12.17 18.49 -1.67
CA SER A 109 12.44 18.93 -0.30
C SER A 109 13.03 17.79 0.55
N LEU A 110 13.68 18.16 1.66
CA LEU A 110 14.18 17.19 2.62
C LEU A 110 13.04 16.29 3.15
N TYR A 111 11.87 16.87 3.39
CA TYR A 111 10.69 16.15 3.85
C TYR A 111 10.27 15.05 2.86
N SER A 112 10.09 15.38 1.58
CA SER A 112 9.68 14.41 0.56
C SER A 112 10.72 13.30 0.36
N LYS A 113 12.01 13.65 0.38
CA LYS A 113 13.10 12.66 0.34
C LYS A 113 13.06 11.70 1.52
N MET A 114 12.85 12.23 2.74
CA MET A 114 12.74 11.44 3.96
C MET A 114 11.53 10.50 3.90
N VAL A 115 10.37 10.99 3.47
CA VAL A 115 9.16 10.17 3.31
C VAL A 115 9.37 9.04 2.31
N LEU A 116 9.95 9.33 1.15
CA LEU A 116 10.25 8.31 0.14
C LEU A 116 11.24 7.27 0.65
N PHE A 117 12.32 7.72 1.30
CA PHE A 117 13.33 6.83 1.88
C PHE A 117 12.74 5.93 2.97
N MET A 118 12.00 6.51 3.94
CA MET A 118 11.37 5.76 5.03
C MET A 118 10.33 4.76 4.49
N THR A 119 9.54 5.17 3.49
CA THR A 119 8.58 4.28 2.84
C THR A 119 9.27 3.09 2.18
N ALA A 120 10.30 3.34 1.38
CA ALA A 120 11.06 2.29 0.72
C ALA A 120 11.77 1.37 1.74
N ALA A 121 12.39 1.94 2.78
CA ALA A 121 13.06 1.18 3.82
C ALA A 121 12.10 0.26 4.58
N LEU A 122 10.94 0.77 5.02
CA LEU A 122 9.94 -0.02 5.72
C LEU A 122 9.37 -1.14 4.84
N LEU A 123 9.10 -0.85 3.55
CA LEU A 123 8.63 -1.87 2.61
C LEU A 123 9.67 -2.96 2.39
N LEU A 124 10.93 -2.60 2.16
CA LEU A 124 12.00 -3.56 1.92
C LEU A 124 12.33 -4.39 3.17
N LEU A 125 12.51 -3.74 4.32
CA LEU A 125 12.80 -4.43 5.58
C LEU A 125 11.66 -5.35 5.99
N GLY A 126 10.41 -4.89 5.91
CA GLY A 126 9.24 -5.72 6.18
C GLY A 126 9.12 -6.89 5.21
N THR A 127 9.36 -6.67 3.91
CA THR A 127 9.34 -7.75 2.91
C THR A 127 10.37 -8.82 3.23
N LEU A 128 11.62 -8.43 3.48
CA LEU A 128 12.68 -9.38 3.83
C LEU A 128 12.35 -10.12 5.13
N PHE A 129 11.87 -9.39 6.14
CA PHE A 129 11.50 -10.00 7.41
C PHE A 129 10.41 -11.07 7.23
N PHE A 130 9.26 -10.75 6.60
CA PHE A 130 8.19 -11.73 6.39
C PHE A 130 8.61 -12.87 5.48
N PHE A 131 9.42 -12.60 4.47
CA PHE A 131 9.92 -13.63 3.57
C PHE A 131 10.74 -14.68 4.34
N PHE A 132 11.65 -14.27 5.21
CA PHE A 132 12.47 -15.20 5.99
C PHE A 132 11.73 -15.81 7.19
N SER A 133 10.90 -15.02 7.89
CA SER A 133 10.17 -15.50 9.07
C SER A 133 9.08 -16.52 8.74
N GLU A 134 8.46 -16.42 7.56
CA GLU A 134 7.38 -17.30 7.11
C GLU A 134 7.83 -18.34 6.09
N TRP A 135 9.14 -18.44 5.81
CA TRP A 135 9.67 -19.33 4.77
C TRP A 135 9.29 -20.78 5.00
N ASP A 136 9.42 -21.26 6.23
CA ASP A 136 9.15 -22.65 6.61
C ASP A 136 7.73 -22.87 7.15
N ASN A 137 6.89 -21.83 7.17
CA ASN A 137 5.53 -21.94 7.69
C ASN A 137 4.61 -22.63 6.65
N PRO A 138 4.14 -23.87 6.91
CA PRO A 138 3.34 -24.64 5.96
C PRO A 138 1.95 -24.04 5.68
N HIS A 139 1.49 -23.13 6.52
CA HIS A 139 0.17 -22.50 6.43
C HIS A 139 0.18 -21.13 5.73
N THR A 140 1.37 -20.59 5.44
CA THR A 140 1.53 -19.25 4.81
C THR A 140 2.41 -19.34 3.56
N LEU A 141 3.70 -19.01 3.67
CA LEU A 141 4.61 -18.94 2.51
C LEU A 141 5.27 -20.27 2.15
N GLY A 142 5.42 -21.21 3.08
CA GLY A 142 6.17 -22.46 2.88
C GLY A 142 5.75 -23.28 1.65
N PRO A 143 4.46 -23.46 1.34
CA PRO A 143 4.03 -24.20 0.15
C PRO A 143 4.22 -23.45 -1.16
N MET A 144 4.57 -22.15 -1.11
CA MET A 144 4.63 -21.28 -2.28
C MET A 144 6.00 -21.35 -2.96
N PRO A 145 6.06 -21.24 -4.30
CA PRO A 145 7.34 -21.04 -4.98
C PRO A 145 7.94 -19.68 -4.57
N VAL A 146 9.26 -19.56 -4.60
CA VAL A 146 10.05 -18.40 -4.13
C VAL A 146 9.48 -17.06 -4.61
N TRP A 147 9.16 -16.94 -5.90
CA TRP A 147 8.64 -15.71 -6.48
C TRP A 147 7.27 -15.31 -5.89
N LYS A 148 6.40 -16.30 -5.64
CA LYS A 148 5.08 -16.07 -5.06
C LYS A 148 5.20 -15.71 -3.57
N GLY A 149 6.10 -16.38 -2.85
CA GLY A 149 6.43 -16.07 -1.45
C GLY A 149 6.93 -14.63 -1.32
N LEU A 150 7.87 -14.20 -2.18
CA LEU A 150 8.38 -12.82 -2.18
C LEU A 150 7.29 -11.81 -2.50
N LEU A 151 6.41 -12.10 -3.46
CA LEU A 151 5.28 -11.25 -3.83
C LEU A 151 4.31 -11.04 -2.65
N ASN A 152 3.95 -12.13 -1.96
CA ASN A 152 3.05 -12.07 -0.80
C ASN A 152 3.72 -11.44 0.43
N ALA A 153 5.03 -11.64 0.63
CA ALA A 153 5.78 -10.95 1.68
C ALA A 153 5.83 -9.43 1.44
N LEU A 154 6.03 -8.98 0.18
CA LEU A 154 5.95 -7.57 -0.20
C LEU A 154 4.54 -7.01 0.06
N PHE A 155 3.52 -7.76 -0.31
CA PHE A 155 2.14 -7.36 -0.07
C PHE A 155 1.83 -7.27 1.43
N GLN A 156 2.28 -8.25 2.23
CA GLN A 156 2.13 -8.23 3.69
C GLN A 156 2.80 -7.00 4.31
N SER A 157 4.04 -6.70 3.94
CA SER A 157 4.75 -5.49 4.39
C SER A 157 4.00 -4.20 4.03
N THR A 158 3.41 -4.15 2.85
CA THR A 158 2.68 -2.96 2.35
C THR A 158 1.36 -2.78 3.08
N THR A 159 0.57 -3.85 3.22
CA THR A 159 -0.77 -3.78 3.80
C THR A 159 -0.76 -3.42 5.28
N LEU A 160 0.29 -3.79 6.01
CA LEU A 160 0.46 -3.44 7.43
C LEU A 160 0.66 -1.94 7.66
N ARG A 161 0.94 -1.17 6.62
CA ARG A 161 0.94 0.29 6.70
C ARG A 161 -0.47 0.88 6.64
N THR A 162 -1.37 0.28 7.42
CA THR A 162 -2.77 0.68 7.65
C THR A 162 -3.67 0.55 6.42
N ALA A 163 -3.40 -0.43 5.52
CA ALA A 163 -4.25 -0.67 4.35
C ALA A 163 -5.35 -1.71 4.58
N GLY A 164 -5.09 -2.79 5.33
CA GLY A 164 -6.12 -3.74 5.78
C GLY A 164 -6.44 -4.91 4.85
N PHE A 165 -5.88 -4.99 3.65
CA PHE A 165 -6.02 -6.16 2.77
C PHE A 165 -5.12 -7.31 3.20
N TYR A 166 -5.46 -8.54 2.83
CA TYR A 166 -4.60 -9.70 3.03
C TYR A 166 -4.65 -10.66 1.83
N SER A 167 -3.53 -11.30 1.55
CA SER A 167 -3.38 -12.34 0.53
C SER A 167 -3.05 -13.71 1.13
N ILE A 168 -2.56 -13.73 2.38
CA ILE A 168 -2.27 -14.92 3.17
C ILE A 168 -3.07 -14.89 4.47
N SER A 169 -3.30 -16.06 5.08
CA SER A 169 -4.06 -16.15 6.32
C SER A 169 -3.34 -15.44 7.47
N GLN A 170 -3.93 -14.38 8.01
CA GLN A 170 -3.35 -13.62 9.11
C GLN A 170 -3.30 -14.41 10.42
N GLY A 171 -4.28 -15.30 10.64
CA GLY A 171 -4.33 -16.17 11.84
C GLY A 171 -3.34 -17.34 11.81
N ALA A 172 -2.66 -17.56 10.67
CA ALA A 172 -1.67 -18.61 10.50
C ALA A 172 -0.22 -18.11 10.52
N LEU A 173 -0.01 -16.81 10.76
CA LEU A 173 1.32 -16.22 10.90
C LEU A 173 2.00 -16.71 12.17
N THR A 174 3.34 -16.78 12.13
CA THR A 174 4.15 -17.09 13.33
C THR A 174 4.05 -15.96 14.36
N ASP A 175 4.25 -16.27 15.64
CA ASP A 175 4.20 -15.29 16.74
C ASP A 175 5.19 -14.14 16.52
N VAL A 176 6.37 -14.45 15.97
CA VAL A 176 7.39 -13.44 15.62
C VAL A 176 6.88 -12.49 14.53
N SER A 177 6.20 -13.05 13.52
CA SER A 177 5.57 -12.25 12.47
C SER A 177 4.43 -11.38 13.01
N LEU A 178 3.64 -11.87 13.95
CA LEU A 178 2.58 -11.10 14.60
C LEU A 178 3.13 -9.90 15.36
N VAL A 179 4.23 -10.06 16.10
CA VAL A 179 4.90 -8.93 16.77
C VAL A 179 5.37 -7.90 15.75
N MET A 180 5.98 -8.34 14.64
CA MET A 180 6.40 -7.44 13.57
C MET A 180 5.23 -6.73 12.90
N CYS A 181 4.09 -7.40 12.75
CA CYS A 181 2.85 -6.77 12.26
C CYS A 181 2.46 -5.58 13.15
N ILE A 182 2.46 -5.75 14.47
CA ILE A 182 2.12 -4.68 15.41
C ILE A 182 3.09 -3.50 15.27
N LEU A 183 4.40 -3.77 15.17
CA LEU A 183 5.41 -2.72 14.99
C LEU A 183 5.25 -1.94 13.69
N LEU A 184 4.97 -2.63 12.57
CA LEU A 184 4.75 -1.97 11.30
C LEU A 184 3.44 -1.18 11.25
N MET A 185 2.39 -1.67 11.92
CA MET A 185 1.11 -0.96 12.03
C MET A 185 1.22 0.36 12.80
N LEU A 186 2.18 0.49 13.72
CA LEU A 186 2.44 1.76 14.42
C LEU A 186 2.94 2.85 13.46
N VAL A 187 3.69 2.47 12.40
CA VAL A 187 4.27 3.42 11.44
C VAL A 187 3.43 3.41 10.17
N GLY A 188 2.49 4.32 10.09
CA GLY A 188 1.59 4.47 8.94
C GLY A 188 2.21 5.24 7.77
N GLY A 189 1.38 5.99 7.05
CA GLY A 189 1.80 6.82 5.93
C GLY A 189 2.33 8.20 6.32
N SER A 190 2.56 9.04 5.31
CA SER A 190 3.05 10.40 5.51
C SER A 190 1.92 11.37 5.88
N SER A 191 2.28 12.59 6.27
CA SER A 191 1.31 13.68 6.46
C SER A 191 0.64 14.01 5.13
N GLY A 192 -0.69 14.22 5.15
CA GLY A 192 -1.49 14.42 3.94
C GLY A 192 -1.72 13.15 3.12
N SER A 193 -1.52 11.96 3.71
CA SER A 193 -1.90 10.66 3.13
C SER A 193 -3.22 10.15 3.72
N CYS A 194 -3.81 9.17 3.05
CA CYS A 194 -4.99 8.46 3.54
C CYS A 194 -4.68 7.47 4.68
N ALA A 195 -3.40 7.14 4.90
CA ALA A 195 -2.98 6.16 5.90
C ALA A 195 -3.05 6.70 7.33
N GLY A 196 -3.40 5.82 8.28
CA GLY A 196 -3.41 6.08 9.72
C GLY A 196 -2.01 5.98 10.36
N GLY A 197 -1.97 5.74 11.67
CA GLY A 197 -0.75 5.50 12.45
C GLY A 197 0.14 6.73 12.66
N LEU A 198 1.32 6.52 13.27
CA LEU A 198 2.36 7.54 13.39
C LEU A 198 2.87 7.92 12.01
N LYS A 199 2.91 9.21 11.71
CA LYS A 199 3.34 9.67 10.38
C LYS A 199 4.81 9.38 10.15
N THR A 200 5.15 8.84 8.96
CA THR A 200 6.55 8.52 8.59
C THR A 200 7.50 9.69 8.76
N GLY A 201 7.02 10.93 8.51
CA GLY A 201 7.79 12.14 8.76
C GLY A 201 8.14 12.31 10.24
N THR A 202 7.21 12.09 11.15
CA THR A 202 7.44 12.18 12.60
C THR A 202 8.46 11.15 13.07
N VAL A 203 8.29 9.89 12.62
CA VAL A 203 9.24 8.80 12.95
C VAL A 203 10.64 9.11 12.40
N GLY A 204 10.73 9.62 11.16
CA GLY A 204 12.00 10.02 10.57
C GLY A 204 12.72 11.12 11.35
N VAL A 205 11.98 12.16 11.79
CA VAL A 205 12.54 13.23 12.63
C VAL A 205 13.00 12.70 13.99
N LEU A 206 12.22 11.81 14.65
CA LEU A 206 12.62 11.20 15.92
C LEU A 206 13.92 10.39 15.77
N LEU A 207 14.05 9.60 14.71
CA LEU A 207 15.28 8.83 14.46
C LEU A 207 16.49 9.72 14.21
N LEU A 208 16.30 10.87 13.54
CA LEU A 208 17.38 11.84 13.34
C LEU A 208 17.74 12.58 14.62
N ALA A 209 16.78 12.85 15.52
CA ALA A 209 17.00 13.51 16.79
C ALA A 209 17.71 12.64 17.85
N LEU A 210 17.62 11.31 17.71
CA LEU A 210 18.30 10.34 18.58
C LEU A 210 19.77 10.09 18.19
N ARG A 211 20.24 10.66 17.09
CA ARG A 211 21.61 10.53 16.57
C ARG A 211 22.50 11.72 16.95
#